data_228186b7eda9bd226c703fb4ef1193ef
#
_entry.id   228186b7eda9bd226c703fb4ef1193ef
#
_cell.length_a   1.000
_cell.length_b   1.000
_cell.length_c   1.000
_cell.angle_alpha   90.00
_cell.angle_beta   90.00
_cell.angle_gamma   90.00
#
_symmetry.space_group_name_H-M   'P 1'
#
loop_
_entity.id
_entity.type
_entity.pdbx_description
1 polymer ?
#
loop_
_entity_poly.entity_id
_entity_poly.type
_entity_poly.pdbx_seq_one_letter_code
_entity_poly.pdbx_strand_id
1 'polypeptide(L)'
;MLDVGRTMEKSLDDQISGFRAKSFLSKEDLNRIRGGGEVDVSGLKEKKVFGSSYANIPSEHFRVEKVNSRFYLSFAKGGLSNLWGRLMMPLCQEDMNDWPLPEGALERYYSCVLEYVPLAGRKDRLERLLPLHTLNPGPQKFSEQAEKLDKHLHRHVEDLENQGFFFGQSRLAACFDGSLERSDKCRRCGLCLYGCVYDNLYTSAWTVDELCRNENFTYLTGYVVDFIEKCSDGLVIQATKEEDSSSTSFRADKVFLAAGSIASTRIVTKSKRLYNVPIDFKVSDFHILPSFTLFSKRNVVEEELNTCCQYFLQLKDPNVDSRLINLQVYTYNDYYYNAFKKAAGRLFPILQWPIRWLLNRFVVVFCYLHSENSAHLKLCLQDDDLLKVEGYRNPESRKILRRLKRKLWKSCGKTGLIPFPFFCGEQEIGYSVHFGASLPMSYLAKGLHTDMFGSVDGLDGLHVVDASVFPTIPATSPTFVIMANAYRIGTEVDI
;
A
#
# COMPACT_ATOMS: atom_id res chain seq x y z
N MET A 1 -8.97 -20.68 -8.42
CA MET A 1 -7.87 -19.81 -8.00
C MET A 1 -6.85 -20.63 -7.22
N LEU A 2 -5.56 -20.55 -7.59
CA LEU A 2 -4.46 -21.17 -6.85
C LEU A 2 -3.79 -20.12 -5.98
N ASP A 3 -3.50 -20.45 -4.73
CA ASP A 3 -2.84 -19.55 -3.77
C ASP A 3 -2.12 -20.39 -2.71
N VAL A 4 -1.11 -19.83 -2.08
CA VAL A 4 -0.60 -20.39 -0.82
C VAL A 4 -1.65 -20.21 0.27
N GLY A 5 -2.27 -19.05 0.33
CA GLY A 5 -3.51 -18.81 1.05
C GLY A 5 -3.43 -18.99 2.56
N ARG A 6 -2.29 -18.70 3.18
CA ARG A 6 -2.13 -18.80 4.63
C ARG A 6 -3.11 -17.88 5.35
N THR A 7 -3.65 -18.33 6.45
CA THR A 7 -4.59 -17.59 7.30
C THR A 7 -4.02 -17.40 8.70
N MET A 8 -4.65 -16.54 9.47
CA MET A 8 -4.32 -16.37 10.88
C MET A 8 -4.55 -17.67 11.66
N GLU A 9 -3.74 -17.91 12.66
CA GLU A 9 -3.86 -19.04 13.55
C GLU A 9 -5.19 -19.00 14.31
N LYS A 10 -5.91 -20.13 14.37
CA LYS A 10 -7.25 -20.21 14.95
C LYS A 10 -7.31 -19.65 16.38
N SER A 11 -6.28 -19.90 17.20
CA SER A 11 -6.23 -19.41 18.58
C SER A 11 -6.20 -17.87 18.67
N LEU A 12 -5.65 -17.18 17.67
CA LEU A 12 -5.61 -15.73 17.59
C LEU A 12 -6.91 -15.16 17.00
N ASP A 13 -7.52 -15.86 16.06
CA ASP A 13 -8.82 -15.50 15.51
C ASP A 13 -9.92 -15.59 16.58
N ASP A 14 -9.90 -16.64 17.40
CA ASP A 14 -10.77 -16.79 18.58
C ASP A 14 -10.58 -15.63 19.59
N GLN A 15 -9.34 -15.15 19.79
CA GLN A 15 -9.06 -14.00 20.64
C GLN A 15 -9.60 -12.69 20.06
N ILE A 16 -9.48 -12.49 18.74
CA ILE A 16 -10.06 -11.32 18.06
C ILE A 16 -11.57 -11.29 18.23
N SER A 17 -12.22 -12.44 18.06
CA SER A 17 -13.65 -12.60 18.29
C SER A 17 -14.04 -12.25 19.72
N GLY A 18 -13.21 -12.68 20.70
CA GLY A 18 -13.37 -12.31 22.10
C GLY A 18 -13.21 -10.80 22.37
N PHE A 19 -12.28 -10.11 21.70
CA PHE A 19 -12.14 -8.66 21.82
C PHE A 19 -13.30 -7.91 21.17
N ARG A 20 -13.78 -8.39 20.03
CA ARG A 20 -14.93 -7.82 19.32
C ARG A 20 -16.21 -7.85 20.15
N ALA A 21 -16.44 -8.94 20.86
CA ALA A 21 -17.61 -9.11 21.73
C ALA A 21 -17.64 -8.16 22.93
N LYS A 22 -16.50 -7.54 23.31
CA LYS A 22 -16.45 -6.60 24.43
C LYS A 22 -17.04 -5.25 24.05
N SER A 23 -17.81 -4.64 24.97
CA SER A 23 -18.34 -3.28 24.81
C SER A 23 -17.22 -2.23 24.74
N PHE A 24 -16.11 -2.46 25.45
CA PHE A 24 -14.88 -1.65 25.41
C PHE A 24 -13.64 -2.53 25.65
N LEU A 25 -12.51 -2.11 25.13
CA LEU A 25 -11.22 -2.78 25.35
C LEU A 25 -10.54 -2.19 26.58
N SER A 26 -10.16 -3.03 27.54
CA SER A 26 -9.37 -2.62 28.70
C SER A 26 -7.94 -2.19 28.28
N LYS A 27 -7.21 -1.53 29.16
CA LYS A 27 -5.79 -1.21 28.92
C LYS A 27 -4.95 -2.46 28.70
N GLU A 28 -5.29 -3.56 29.33
CA GLU A 28 -4.63 -4.86 29.16
C GLU A 28 -4.91 -5.44 27.78
N ASP A 29 -6.17 -5.41 27.30
CA ASP A 29 -6.55 -5.83 25.96
C ASP A 29 -5.79 -5.02 24.91
N LEU A 30 -5.76 -3.69 25.05
CA LEU A 30 -5.03 -2.80 24.16
C LEU A 30 -3.54 -3.11 24.12
N ASN A 31 -2.91 -3.36 25.25
CA ASN A 31 -1.49 -3.73 25.34
C ASN A 31 -1.23 -5.09 24.69
N ARG A 32 -2.13 -6.05 24.87
CA ARG A 32 -2.03 -7.37 24.23
C ARG A 32 -2.12 -7.27 22.71
N ILE A 33 -3.05 -6.48 22.17
CA ILE A 33 -3.19 -6.23 20.73
C ILE A 33 -1.95 -5.52 20.18
N ARG A 34 -1.34 -4.63 20.95
CA ARG A 34 -0.10 -3.92 20.58
C ARG A 34 1.17 -4.79 20.67
N GLY A 35 1.07 -6.04 21.08
CA GLY A 35 2.19 -6.97 21.18
C GLY A 35 3.14 -6.69 22.35
N GLY A 36 2.61 -6.27 23.52
CA GLY A 36 3.39 -6.10 24.76
C GLY A 36 4.32 -4.88 24.81
N GLY A 37 4.22 -3.98 23.83
CA GLY A 37 4.88 -2.66 23.90
C GLY A 37 6.31 -2.57 23.32
N GLU A 38 6.82 -3.59 22.68
CA GLU A 38 8.04 -3.45 21.89
C GLU A 38 7.74 -2.72 20.57
N VAL A 39 8.07 -1.44 20.57
CA VAL A 39 8.03 -0.62 19.36
C VAL A 39 9.44 -0.56 18.79
N ASP A 40 9.64 -1.22 17.66
CA ASP A 40 10.78 -0.95 16.83
C ASP A 40 10.57 0.39 16.11
N VAL A 41 11.36 1.39 16.49
CA VAL A 41 11.30 2.74 15.93
C VAL A 41 11.65 2.77 14.44
N SER A 42 12.42 1.77 13.97
CA SER A 42 12.71 1.60 12.53
C SER A 42 11.47 1.17 11.74
N GLY A 43 10.48 0.60 12.41
CA GLY A 43 9.24 0.08 11.84
C GLY A 43 8.03 1.01 11.88
N LEU A 44 8.19 2.33 11.89
CA LEU A 44 7.06 3.30 11.90
C LEU A 44 6.01 3.08 10.79
N LYS A 45 6.38 2.39 9.72
CA LYS A 45 5.49 1.99 8.62
C LYS A 45 4.98 0.56 8.75
N GLU A 46 5.61 -0.28 9.56
CA GLU A 46 5.21 -1.68 9.65
C GLU A 46 3.84 -1.80 10.32
N LYS A 47 2.87 -2.15 9.51
CA LYS A 47 1.56 -2.55 10.01
C LYS A 47 1.64 -4.00 10.43
N LYS A 48 1.15 -4.25 11.64
CA LYS A 48 1.11 -5.61 12.17
C LYS A 48 -0.32 -6.13 12.11
N VAL A 49 -0.45 -7.42 11.89
CA VAL A 49 -1.69 -8.12 12.18
C VAL A 49 -1.58 -8.64 13.60
N PHE A 50 -2.58 -8.40 14.42
CA PHE A 50 -2.56 -8.74 15.83
C PHE A 50 -1.99 -10.14 16.08
N GLY A 51 -0.91 -10.20 16.85
CA GLY A 51 -0.31 -11.43 17.37
C GLY A 51 0.18 -12.45 16.33
N SER A 52 -0.07 -12.26 15.05
CA SER A 52 0.24 -13.22 13.99
C SER A 52 1.22 -12.65 12.98
N SER A 53 2.12 -13.51 12.52
CA SER A 53 3.07 -13.21 11.45
C SER A 53 2.69 -13.85 10.11
N TYR A 54 1.55 -14.55 10.02
CA TYR A 54 1.13 -15.31 8.85
C TYR A 54 1.24 -14.54 7.52
N ALA A 55 1.03 -13.23 7.56
CA ALA A 55 1.10 -12.38 6.39
C ALA A 55 2.54 -12.06 5.93
N ASN A 56 3.55 -12.34 6.75
CA ASN A 56 4.96 -12.03 6.49
C ASN A 56 5.89 -13.24 6.46
N ILE A 57 5.39 -14.45 6.76
CA ILE A 57 6.21 -15.66 6.75
C ILE A 57 6.61 -15.99 5.30
N PRO A 58 7.91 -16.09 4.97
CA PRO A 58 8.36 -16.50 3.65
C PRO A 58 8.00 -17.97 3.38
N SER A 59 7.90 -18.36 2.11
CA SER A 59 7.82 -19.76 1.71
C SER A 59 9.23 -20.29 1.45
N GLU A 60 9.52 -21.50 1.90
CA GLU A 60 10.78 -22.20 1.63
C GLU A 60 10.95 -22.49 0.14
N HIS A 61 9.84 -22.62 -0.61
CA HIS A 61 9.81 -22.81 -2.05
C HIS A 61 9.99 -21.53 -2.86
N PHE A 62 10.17 -20.38 -2.18
CA PHE A 62 10.39 -19.08 -2.82
C PHE A 62 11.62 -18.40 -2.24
N ARG A 63 12.81 -18.80 -2.72
CA ARG A 63 14.09 -18.32 -2.22
C ARG A 63 14.42 -16.94 -2.79
N VAL A 64 14.70 -15.96 -1.89
CA VAL A 64 15.02 -14.58 -2.27
C VAL A 64 16.23 -14.08 -1.49
N GLU A 65 17.21 -13.55 -2.21
CA GLU A 65 18.32 -12.78 -1.67
C GLU A 65 18.05 -11.27 -1.86
N LYS A 66 18.15 -10.49 -0.80
CA LYS A 66 17.93 -9.02 -0.80
C LYS A 66 19.27 -8.31 -0.62
N VAL A 67 19.68 -7.54 -1.62
CA VAL A 67 20.93 -6.75 -1.59
C VAL A 67 20.56 -5.26 -1.66
N ASN A 68 20.94 -4.47 -0.66
CA ASN A 68 20.62 -3.04 -0.57
C ASN A 68 19.13 -2.73 -0.79
N SER A 69 18.26 -3.66 -0.42
CA SER A 69 16.82 -3.55 -0.64
C SER A 69 16.03 -4.14 0.52
N ARG A 70 14.83 -3.60 0.75
CA ARG A 70 13.89 -4.10 1.73
C ARG A 70 12.49 -4.12 1.14
N PHE A 71 11.89 -5.27 1.05
CA PHE A 71 10.52 -5.43 0.58
C PHE A 71 9.85 -6.60 1.28
N TYR A 72 8.54 -6.66 1.18
CA TYR A 72 7.74 -7.74 1.75
C TYR A 72 7.11 -8.56 0.63
N LEU A 73 7.09 -9.87 0.84
CA LEU A 73 6.28 -10.85 0.12
C LEU A 73 5.23 -11.36 1.08
N SER A 74 4.07 -11.70 0.59
CA SER A 74 3.02 -12.28 1.41
C SER A 74 2.39 -13.48 0.71
N PHE A 75 2.39 -14.59 1.39
CA PHE A 75 1.75 -15.84 0.97
C PHE A 75 0.42 -16.05 1.70
N ALA A 76 -0.09 -15.00 2.33
CA ALA A 76 -1.38 -15.03 3.02
C ALA A 76 -2.54 -14.88 2.03
N LYS A 77 -3.68 -15.45 2.35
CA LYS A 77 -4.96 -15.14 1.71
C LYS A 77 -5.17 -13.61 1.70
N GLY A 78 -5.33 -13.02 0.52
CA GLY A 78 -5.40 -11.58 0.37
C GLY A 78 -4.05 -10.86 0.31
N GLY A 79 -2.93 -11.58 0.41
CA GLY A 79 -1.58 -11.04 0.19
C GLY A 79 -1.24 -9.83 1.07
N LEU A 80 -0.52 -8.88 0.49
CA LEU A 80 -0.11 -7.63 1.18
C LEU A 80 -1.27 -6.72 1.54
N SER A 81 -2.50 -6.98 1.07
CA SER A 81 -3.67 -6.21 1.49
C SER A 81 -4.02 -6.39 2.98
N ASN A 82 -3.48 -7.40 3.64
CA ASN A 82 -3.57 -7.54 5.10
C ASN A 82 -2.77 -6.45 5.83
N LEU A 83 -1.71 -5.92 5.20
CA LEU A 83 -0.73 -5.02 5.82
C LEU A 83 -0.69 -3.60 5.20
N TRP A 84 -1.48 -3.32 4.17
CA TRP A 84 -1.42 -2.05 3.42
C TRP A 84 -2.03 -0.84 4.14
N GLY A 85 -1.79 0.36 3.56
CA GLY A 85 -2.30 1.64 4.07
C GLY A 85 -3.78 1.89 3.88
N ARG A 86 -4.47 1.06 3.11
CA ARG A 86 -5.86 1.21 2.66
C ARG A 86 -6.13 2.50 1.87
N LEU A 87 -5.09 3.09 1.28
CA LEU A 87 -5.23 4.34 0.55
C LEU A 87 -5.76 4.07 -0.86
N MET A 88 -6.88 4.69 -1.18
CA MET A 88 -7.58 4.57 -2.46
C MET A 88 -7.36 5.85 -3.27
N MET A 89 -6.45 5.80 -4.22
CA MET A 89 -6.09 6.94 -5.06
C MET A 89 -6.09 6.49 -6.52
N PRO A 90 -6.88 7.13 -7.40
CA PRO A 90 -6.80 6.87 -8.83
C PRO A 90 -5.47 7.38 -9.40
N LEU A 91 -5.15 6.99 -10.61
CA LEU A 91 -4.03 7.55 -11.36
C LEU A 91 -4.36 9.00 -11.74
N CYS A 92 -3.40 9.91 -11.61
CA CYS A 92 -3.59 11.26 -12.12
C CYS A 92 -3.42 11.28 -13.65
N GLN A 93 -3.99 12.29 -14.31
CA GLN A 93 -4.00 12.37 -15.78
C GLN A 93 -2.58 12.37 -16.37
N GLU A 94 -1.63 13.05 -15.74
CA GLU A 94 -0.26 13.12 -16.23
C GLU A 94 0.44 11.76 -16.19
N ASP A 95 0.13 10.92 -15.19
CA ASP A 95 0.71 9.58 -15.10
C ASP A 95 0.09 8.63 -16.14
N MET A 96 -1.19 8.87 -16.57
CA MET A 96 -1.82 8.12 -17.66
C MET A 96 -1.11 8.28 -19.01
N ASN A 97 -0.43 9.41 -19.24
CA ASN A 97 0.26 9.66 -20.50
C ASN A 97 1.41 8.65 -20.77
N ASP A 98 1.90 7.99 -19.74
CA ASP A 98 2.93 6.95 -19.86
C ASP A 98 2.36 5.58 -20.24
N TRP A 99 1.02 5.43 -20.20
CA TRP A 99 0.34 4.16 -20.41
C TRP A 99 -0.10 4.00 -21.87
N PRO A 100 -0.03 2.79 -22.46
CA PRO A 100 -0.55 2.51 -23.79
C PRO A 100 -2.08 2.34 -23.78
N LEU A 101 -2.77 3.13 -22.98
CA LEU A 101 -4.23 3.12 -22.81
C LEU A 101 -4.78 4.50 -23.18
N PRO A 102 -5.99 4.57 -23.76
CA PRO A 102 -6.64 5.85 -24.02
C PRO A 102 -6.96 6.58 -22.70
N GLU A 103 -7.09 7.90 -22.78
CA GLU A 103 -7.53 8.72 -21.66
C GLU A 103 -8.89 8.21 -21.13
N GLY A 104 -9.04 8.18 -19.81
CA GLY A 104 -10.27 7.70 -19.17
C GLY A 104 -10.48 6.17 -19.18
N ALA A 105 -9.57 5.39 -19.77
CA ALA A 105 -9.73 3.93 -19.89
C ALA A 105 -10.00 3.19 -18.56
N LEU A 106 -9.56 3.75 -17.43
CA LEU A 106 -9.75 3.15 -16.12
C LEU A 106 -10.94 3.70 -15.33
N GLU A 107 -11.60 4.78 -15.79
CA GLU A 107 -12.61 5.50 -15.01
C GLU A 107 -13.78 4.61 -14.57
N ARG A 108 -14.39 3.89 -15.54
CA ARG A 108 -15.50 2.99 -15.23
C ARG A 108 -15.11 1.86 -14.28
N TYR A 109 -13.85 1.40 -14.37
CA TYR A 109 -13.36 0.27 -13.57
C TYR A 109 -13.05 0.68 -12.14
N TYR A 110 -12.70 1.94 -11.89
CA TYR A 110 -12.67 2.47 -10.53
C TYR A 110 -14.04 2.37 -9.87
N SER A 111 -15.11 2.75 -10.58
CA SER A 111 -16.48 2.64 -10.06
C SER A 111 -16.87 1.18 -9.79
N CYS A 112 -16.56 0.25 -10.72
CA CYS A 112 -16.81 -1.18 -10.51
C CYS A 112 -16.08 -1.74 -9.28
N VAL A 113 -14.83 -1.35 -9.05
CA VAL A 113 -14.10 -1.76 -7.84
C VAL A 113 -14.79 -1.28 -6.57
N LEU A 114 -15.37 -0.08 -6.58
CA LEU A 114 -16.06 0.49 -5.43
C LEU A 114 -17.43 -0.14 -5.12
N GLU A 115 -17.93 -1.04 -5.98
CA GLU A 115 -19.12 -1.85 -5.68
C GLU A 115 -18.85 -2.89 -4.59
N TYR A 116 -17.61 -3.37 -4.45
CA TYR A 116 -17.23 -4.39 -3.47
C TYR A 116 -16.13 -3.95 -2.50
N VAL A 117 -15.41 -2.86 -2.77
CA VAL A 117 -14.43 -2.26 -1.86
C VAL A 117 -15.03 -1.02 -1.22
N PRO A 118 -15.25 -1.01 0.11
CA PRO A 118 -15.80 0.17 0.77
C PRO A 118 -14.82 1.34 0.69
N LEU A 119 -15.33 2.53 0.40
CA LEU A 119 -14.55 3.76 0.38
C LEU A 119 -15.03 4.72 1.48
N ALA A 120 -14.17 5.00 2.46
CA ALA A 120 -14.37 6.09 3.41
C ALA A 120 -13.60 7.33 2.96
N GLY A 121 -14.27 8.48 2.99
CA GLY A 121 -13.72 9.75 2.55
C GLY A 121 -14.78 10.82 2.41
N ARG A 122 -14.50 11.89 1.70
CA ARG A 122 -15.50 12.91 1.34
C ARG A 122 -15.21 13.51 -0.04
N LYS A 123 -16.22 14.05 -0.67
CA LYS A 123 -16.08 14.90 -1.84
C LYS A 123 -15.53 16.26 -1.40
N ASP A 124 -14.35 16.61 -1.88
CA ASP A 124 -13.65 17.86 -1.55
C ASP A 124 -12.83 18.37 -2.74
N ARG A 125 -11.96 19.35 -2.53
CA ARG A 125 -11.20 19.98 -3.62
C ARG A 125 -10.18 19.06 -4.30
N LEU A 126 -9.83 17.94 -3.65
CA LEU A 126 -8.93 16.94 -4.24
C LEU A 126 -9.54 16.26 -5.48
N GLU A 127 -10.88 16.33 -5.64
CA GLU A 127 -11.59 15.86 -6.84
C GLU A 127 -11.02 16.39 -8.16
N ARG A 128 -10.46 17.61 -8.14
CA ARG A 128 -9.90 18.25 -9.33
C ARG A 128 -8.65 17.53 -9.86
N LEU A 129 -7.94 16.84 -9.00
CA LEU A 129 -6.71 16.13 -9.33
C LEU A 129 -6.91 14.61 -9.30
N LEU A 130 -7.67 14.12 -8.33
CA LEU A 130 -7.89 12.72 -8.05
C LEU A 130 -9.39 12.50 -7.79
N PRO A 131 -10.21 12.17 -8.79
CA PRO A 131 -11.65 11.92 -8.64
C PRO A 131 -11.95 10.75 -7.69
N LEU A 132 -13.08 10.78 -6.99
CA LEU A 132 -13.53 9.69 -6.08
C LEU A 132 -14.08 8.47 -6.80
N HIS A 133 -14.64 8.68 -7.99
CA HIS A 133 -15.37 7.66 -8.77
C HIS A 133 -16.58 7.05 -8.03
N THR A 134 -17.06 7.71 -6.97
CA THR A 134 -18.32 7.41 -6.28
C THR A 134 -19.00 8.67 -5.81
N LEU A 135 -20.34 8.67 -5.76
CA LEU A 135 -21.13 9.78 -5.23
C LEU A 135 -21.35 9.67 -3.71
N ASN A 136 -21.22 8.48 -3.14
CA ASN A 136 -21.61 8.17 -1.78
C ASN A 136 -20.44 7.50 -1.01
N PRO A 137 -19.33 8.21 -0.76
CA PRO A 137 -18.28 7.68 0.10
C PRO A 137 -18.79 7.54 1.54
N GLY A 138 -18.37 6.48 2.23
CA GLY A 138 -18.65 6.29 3.64
C GLY A 138 -18.01 7.38 4.52
N PRO A 139 -18.55 7.63 5.71
CA PRO A 139 -18.06 8.68 6.58
C PRO A 139 -16.69 8.34 7.19
N GLN A 140 -15.82 9.35 7.26
CA GLN A 140 -14.56 9.29 8.00
C GLN A 140 -14.47 10.51 8.92
N LYS A 141 -14.34 10.27 10.21
CA LYS A 141 -14.15 11.37 11.19
C LYS A 141 -12.66 11.69 11.31
N PHE A 142 -12.32 12.96 11.19
CA PHE A 142 -10.98 13.45 11.46
C PHE A 142 -10.57 13.29 12.93
N SER A 143 -9.26 13.20 13.17
CA SER A 143 -8.68 13.58 14.45
C SER A 143 -8.76 15.10 14.61
N GLU A 144 -8.71 15.60 15.85
CA GLU A 144 -8.76 17.03 16.08
C GLU A 144 -7.55 17.79 15.50
N GLN A 145 -6.37 17.13 15.42
CA GLN A 145 -5.22 17.69 14.70
C GLN A 145 -5.52 17.84 13.21
N ALA A 146 -6.13 16.83 12.58
CA ALA A 146 -6.49 16.87 11.16
C ALA A 146 -7.59 17.88 10.88
N GLU A 147 -8.58 18.03 11.77
CA GLU A 147 -9.64 19.03 11.64
C GLU A 147 -9.09 20.46 11.66
N LYS A 148 -8.09 20.72 12.54
CA LYS A 148 -7.42 22.03 12.57
C LYS A 148 -6.58 22.28 11.33
N LEU A 149 -5.92 21.23 10.81
CA LEU A 149 -5.17 21.32 9.56
C LEU A 149 -6.12 21.64 8.41
N ASP A 150 -7.23 20.93 8.29
CA ASP A 150 -8.27 21.14 7.27
C ASP A 150 -8.77 22.59 7.27
N LYS A 151 -9.18 23.10 8.45
CA LYS A 151 -9.62 24.49 8.62
C LYS A 151 -8.53 25.51 8.24
N HIS A 152 -7.26 25.19 8.53
CA HIS A 152 -6.15 26.07 8.20
C HIS A 152 -5.89 26.11 6.69
N LEU A 153 -5.83 24.96 6.04
CA LEU A 153 -5.60 24.87 4.59
C LEU A 153 -6.72 25.55 3.79
N HIS A 154 -7.99 25.41 4.22
CA HIS A 154 -9.11 26.04 3.54
C HIS A 154 -9.11 27.58 3.62
N ARG A 155 -8.46 28.18 4.63
CA ARG A 155 -8.28 29.65 4.70
C ARG A 155 -7.27 30.18 3.66
N HIS A 156 -6.42 29.30 3.14
CA HIS A 156 -5.33 29.64 2.22
C HIS A 156 -5.44 28.91 0.88
N VAL A 157 -6.63 28.45 0.53
CA VAL A 157 -6.84 27.54 -0.60
C VAL A 157 -6.33 28.09 -1.93
N GLU A 158 -6.67 29.34 -2.28
CA GLU A 158 -6.25 29.96 -3.55
C GLU A 158 -4.73 30.12 -3.63
N ASP A 159 -4.12 30.58 -2.55
CA ASP A 159 -2.68 30.71 -2.43
C ASP A 159 -1.95 29.39 -2.56
N LEU A 160 -2.52 28.31 -1.98
CA LEU A 160 -1.94 26.97 -2.03
C LEU A 160 -2.07 26.34 -3.41
N GLU A 161 -3.23 26.46 -4.05
CA GLU A 161 -3.45 25.98 -5.42
C GLU A 161 -2.52 26.72 -6.42
N ASN A 162 -2.36 28.04 -6.27
CA ASN A 162 -1.40 28.83 -7.07
C ASN A 162 0.06 28.40 -6.83
N GLN A 163 0.37 27.81 -5.70
CA GLN A 163 1.69 27.24 -5.38
C GLN A 163 1.83 25.77 -5.76
N GLY A 164 0.80 25.16 -6.37
CA GLY A 164 0.78 23.77 -6.82
C GLY A 164 0.35 22.77 -5.74
N PHE A 165 -0.18 23.21 -4.59
CA PHE A 165 -0.68 22.32 -3.55
C PHE A 165 -2.17 22.02 -3.75
N PHE A 166 -2.50 20.73 -3.82
CA PHE A 166 -3.87 20.20 -3.81
C PHE A 166 -4.06 19.37 -2.56
N PHE A 167 -5.21 19.46 -1.92
CA PHE A 167 -5.38 18.82 -0.63
C PHE A 167 -6.83 18.39 -0.37
N GLY A 168 -6.98 17.40 0.50
CA GLY A 168 -8.28 16.89 0.93
C GLY A 168 -8.15 15.79 1.96
N GLN A 169 -9.30 15.31 2.42
CA GLN A 169 -9.38 14.17 3.31
C GLN A 169 -8.81 12.93 2.64
N SER A 170 -8.12 12.09 3.41
CA SER A 170 -7.68 10.78 2.93
C SER A 170 -8.88 9.93 2.48
N ARG A 171 -8.64 9.08 1.52
CA ARG A 171 -9.62 8.14 0.94
C ARG A 171 -9.14 6.74 1.26
N LEU A 172 -9.94 5.99 2.01
CA LEU A 172 -9.53 4.74 2.61
C LEU A 172 -10.47 3.60 2.23
N ALA A 173 -9.90 2.45 1.86
CA ALA A 173 -10.65 1.21 1.76
C ALA A 173 -11.06 0.75 3.17
N ALA A 174 -12.11 1.35 3.70
CA ALA A 174 -12.57 1.15 5.07
C ALA A 174 -14.07 1.42 5.23
N CYS A 175 -14.68 0.73 6.21
CA CYS A 175 -16.05 0.94 6.64
C CYS A 175 -16.03 1.35 8.13
N PHE A 176 -16.27 2.64 8.43
CA PHE A 176 -16.21 3.14 9.80
C PHE A 176 -17.57 3.28 10.49
N ASP A 177 -18.65 3.21 9.76
CA ASP A 177 -20.02 3.38 10.26
C ASP A 177 -20.71 2.04 10.62
N GLY A 178 -20.09 0.91 10.27
CA GLY A 178 -20.67 -0.41 10.49
C GLY A 178 -21.78 -0.76 9.49
N SER A 179 -21.78 -0.14 8.32
CA SER A 179 -22.79 -0.40 7.27
C SER A 179 -22.60 -1.75 6.56
N LEU A 180 -21.44 -2.38 6.71
CA LEU A 180 -21.18 -3.72 6.20
C LEU A 180 -21.44 -4.78 7.28
N GLU A 181 -22.09 -5.89 6.92
CA GLU A 181 -22.43 -7.00 7.81
C GLU A 181 -21.21 -7.53 8.61
N ARG A 182 -20.05 -7.60 7.98
CA ARG A 182 -18.81 -8.09 8.60
C ARG A 182 -18.08 -7.07 9.47
N SER A 183 -18.45 -5.78 9.40
CA SER A 183 -17.72 -4.67 10.02
C SER A 183 -18.54 -4.02 11.13
N ASP A 184 -17.98 -3.95 12.34
CA ASP A 184 -18.57 -3.16 13.41
C ASP A 184 -18.36 -1.66 13.21
N LYS A 185 -19.18 -0.84 13.87
CA LYS A 185 -18.91 0.60 13.92
C LYS A 185 -17.55 0.90 14.57
N CYS A 186 -16.75 1.74 13.93
CA CYS A 186 -15.42 2.11 14.41
C CYS A 186 -15.46 2.70 15.83
N ARG A 187 -14.76 2.06 16.76
CA ARG A 187 -14.64 2.47 18.16
C ARG A 187 -13.59 3.55 18.39
N ARG A 188 -12.86 3.98 17.34
CA ARG A 188 -11.77 4.97 17.42
C ARG A 188 -10.71 4.63 18.49
N CYS A 189 -10.39 3.35 18.62
CA CYS A 189 -9.52 2.79 19.66
C CYS A 189 -8.01 2.98 19.40
N GLY A 190 -7.61 3.60 18.31
CA GLY A 190 -6.20 3.84 17.97
C GLY A 190 -5.42 2.61 17.47
N LEU A 191 -6.09 1.49 17.16
CA LEU A 191 -5.43 0.22 16.82
C LEU A 191 -5.21 -0.01 15.31
N CYS A 192 -5.51 0.94 14.43
CA CYS A 192 -5.50 0.70 12.98
C CYS A 192 -4.15 0.22 12.44
N LEU A 193 -3.04 0.55 13.09
CA LEU A 193 -1.69 0.12 12.70
C LEU A 193 -1.29 -1.25 13.27
N TYR A 194 -2.09 -1.80 14.18
CA TYR A 194 -1.86 -3.10 14.82
C TYR A 194 -2.79 -4.20 14.33
N GLY A 195 -3.70 -3.87 13.40
CA GLY A 195 -4.78 -4.72 12.96
C GLY A 195 -6.10 -4.36 13.63
N CYS A 196 -7.14 -4.19 12.84
CA CYS A 196 -8.46 -3.79 13.34
C CYS A 196 -9.25 -4.99 13.80
N VAL A 197 -9.49 -5.15 15.11
CA VAL A 197 -10.30 -6.23 15.66
C VAL A 197 -11.81 -6.09 15.35
N TYR A 198 -12.23 -4.96 14.79
CA TYR A 198 -13.62 -4.65 14.41
C TYR A 198 -13.86 -4.76 12.90
N ASP A 199 -12.91 -5.28 12.13
CA ASP A 199 -12.98 -5.43 10.67
C ASP A 199 -13.41 -4.15 9.90
N ASN A 200 -12.95 -2.98 10.36
CA ASN A 200 -13.24 -1.74 9.63
C ASN A 200 -12.34 -1.52 8.39
N LEU A 201 -11.24 -2.27 8.29
CA LEU A 201 -10.19 -2.03 7.31
C LEU A 201 -10.17 -3.15 6.28
N TYR A 202 -10.56 -2.82 5.04
CA TYR A 202 -10.65 -3.78 3.96
C TYR A 202 -9.34 -4.53 3.69
N THR A 203 -9.46 -5.81 3.44
CA THR A 203 -8.43 -6.69 2.88
C THR A 203 -9.05 -7.51 1.75
N SER A 204 -8.29 -7.84 0.71
CA SER A 204 -8.79 -8.65 -0.41
C SER A 204 -9.14 -10.10 0.01
N ALA A 205 -8.76 -10.52 1.21
CA ALA A 205 -9.28 -11.77 1.79
C ALA A 205 -10.81 -11.75 1.92
N TRP A 206 -11.43 -10.57 2.17
CA TRP A 206 -12.90 -10.44 2.20
C TRP A 206 -13.51 -10.77 0.83
N THR A 207 -12.91 -10.26 -0.24
CA THR A 207 -13.38 -10.56 -1.61
C THR A 207 -13.22 -12.04 -1.94
N VAL A 208 -12.14 -12.70 -1.49
CA VAL A 208 -11.99 -14.15 -1.67
C VAL A 208 -13.06 -14.91 -0.90
N ASP A 209 -13.40 -14.51 0.35
CA ASP A 209 -14.48 -15.12 1.13
C ASP A 209 -15.82 -15.01 0.39
N GLU A 210 -16.10 -13.87 -0.22
CA GLU A 210 -17.32 -13.63 -0.97
C GLU A 210 -17.36 -14.48 -2.26
N LEU A 211 -16.26 -14.54 -2.99
CA LEU A 211 -16.12 -15.39 -4.18
C LEU A 211 -16.31 -16.86 -3.87
N CYS A 212 -15.85 -17.35 -2.72
CA CYS A 212 -16.04 -18.74 -2.29
C CYS A 212 -17.51 -19.14 -2.07
N ARG A 213 -18.44 -18.18 -2.02
CA ARG A 213 -19.89 -18.45 -1.97
C ARG A 213 -20.48 -18.74 -3.35
N ASN A 214 -19.71 -18.49 -4.42
CA ASN A 214 -20.13 -18.75 -5.79
C ASN A 214 -19.76 -20.19 -6.20
N GLU A 215 -20.73 -20.95 -6.69
CA GLU A 215 -20.56 -22.35 -7.11
C GLU A 215 -19.51 -22.52 -8.23
N ASN A 216 -19.31 -21.49 -9.05
CA ASN A 216 -18.33 -21.49 -10.15
C ASN A 216 -16.91 -21.09 -9.72
N PHE A 217 -16.70 -20.80 -8.43
CA PHE A 217 -15.40 -20.38 -7.93
C PHE A 217 -14.79 -21.44 -7.00
N THR A 218 -13.62 -21.95 -7.37
CA THR A 218 -12.85 -22.88 -6.54
C THR A 218 -11.58 -22.23 -6.05
N TYR A 219 -11.39 -22.17 -4.73
CA TYR A 219 -10.18 -21.67 -4.09
C TYR A 219 -9.32 -22.81 -3.56
N LEU A 220 -8.17 -23.02 -4.19
CA LEU A 220 -7.20 -24.07 -3.84
C LEU A 220 -6.01 -23.42 -3.12
N THR A 221 -5.79 -23.78 -1.87
CA THR A 221 -4.73 -23.27 -1.01
C THR A 221 -3.58 -24.26 -0.84
N GLY A 222 -2.42 -23.77 -0.37
CA GLY A 222 -1.23 -24.56 -0.12
C GLY A 222 -0.36 -24.80 -1.35
N TYR A 223 -0.54 -24.04 -2.43
CA TYR A 223 0.23 -24.22 -3.67
C TYR A 223 1.09 -22.99 -3.98
N VAL A 224 2.39 -23.18 -4.09
CA VAL A 224 3.34 -22.20 -4.62
C VAL A 224 3.49 -22.45 -6.12
N VAL A 225 2.95 -21.54 -6.94
CA VAL A 225 3.12 -21.61 -8.41
C VAL A 225 4.58 -21.33 -8.75
N ASP A 226 5.19 -22.20 -9.53
CA ASP A 226 6.60 -22.13 -9.88
C ASP A 226 6.82 -21.54 -11.27
N PHE A 227 6.18 -22.12 -12.30
CA PHE A 227 6.21 -21.62 -13.68
C PHE A 227 4.97 -22.08 -14.46
N ILE A 228 4.81 -21.54 -15.67
CA ILE A 228 3.68 -21.81 -16.56
C ILE A 228 4.23 -22.16 -17.94
N GLU A 229 3.72 -23.21 -18.54
CA GLU A 229 4.11 -23.69 -19.87
C GLU A 229 2.92 -23.69 -20.82
N LYS A 230 3.16 -23.32 -22.08
CA LYS A 230 2.16 -23.48 -23.15
C LYS A 230 2.12 -24.96 -23.60
N CYS A 231 0.92 -25.48 -23.76
CA CYS A 231 0.69 -26.81 -24.37
C CYS A 231 -0.23 -26.68 -25.58
N SER A 232 -0.55 -27.81 -26.23
CA SER A 232 -1.45 -27.82 -27.41
C SER A 232 -2.84 -27.23 -27.11
N ASP A 233 -3.32 -27.45 -25.90
CA ASP A 233 -4.71 -27.20 -25.49
C ASP A 233 -4.81 -26.22 -24.32
N GLY A 234 -3.99 -25.16 -24.29
CA GLY A 234 -3.99 -24.14 -23.26
C GLY A 234 -2.66 -24.02 -22.50
N LEU A 235 -2.74 -23.83 -21.20
CA LEU A 235 -1.60 -23.61 -20.31
C LEU A 235 -1.53 -24.70 -19.23
N VAL A 236 -0.31 -25.09 -18.88
CA VAL A 236 -0.01 -25.96 -17.74
C VAL A 236 0.69 -25.14 -16.67
N ILE A 237 0.10 -25.07 -15.49
CA ILE A 237 0.63 -24.40 -14.32
C ILE A 237 1.35 -25.42 -13.45
N GLN A 238 2.65 -25.27 -13.29
CA GLN A 238 3.46 -26.10 -12.39
C GLN A 238 3.50 -25.44 -11.01
N ALA A 239 3.19 -26.22 -9.98
CA ALA A 239 3.16 -25.74 -8.61
C ALA A 239 3.75 -26.77 -7.65
N THR A 240 4.27 -26.27 -6.53
CA THR A 240 4.76 -27.11 -5.42
C THR A 240 3.78 -26.96 -4.25
N LYS A 241 3.35 -28.11 -3.70
CA LYS A 241 2.52 -28.13 -2.51
C LYS A 241 3.36 -27.82 -1.27
N GLU A 242 2.94 -26.83 -0.44
CA GLU A 242 3.72 -26.43 0.72
C GLU A 242 3.87 -27.51 1.79
N GLU A 243 2.85 -28.35 1.94
CA GLU A 243 2.78 -29.33 3.02
C GLU A 243 3.83 -30.47 2.90
N ASP A 244 4.03 -30.97 1.69
CA ASP A 244 4.85 -32.17 1.43
C ASP A 244 5.89 -31.96 0.33
N SER A 245 6.03 -30.73 -0.20
CA SER A 245 6.94 -30.39 -1.30
C SER A 245 6.71 -31.17 -2.60
N SER A 246 5.54 -31.79 -2.74
CA SER A 246 5.19 -32.53 -3.96
C SER A 246 4.92 -31.59 -5.13
N SER A 247 5.39 -31.98 -6.32
CA SER A 247 5.08 -31.24 -7.55
C SER A 247 3.69 -31.64 -8.04
N THR A 248 2.92 -30.64 -8.45
CA THR A 248 1.56 -30.79 -8.97
C THR A 248 1.37 -29.88 -10.18
N SER A 249 0.62 -30.35 -11.18
CA SER A 249 0.28 -29.54 -12.35
C SER A 249 -1.22 -29.32 -12.48
N PHE A 250 -1.59 -28.12 -12.94
CA PHE A 250 -2.97 -27.75 -13.25
C PHE A 250 -3.06 -27.34 -14.71
N ARG A 251 -4.20 -27.54 -15.34
CA ARG A 251 -4.48 -27.09 -16.71
C ARG A 251 -5.53 -26.00 -16.72
N ALA A 252 -5.37 -25.02 -17.60
CA ALA A 252 -6.32 -23.96 -17.81
C ALA A 252 -6.22 -23.43 -19.25
N ASP A 253 -7.35 -22.97 -19.79
CA ASP A 253 -7.40 -22.30 -21.10
C ASP A 253 -6.78 -20.91 -20.99
N LYS A 254 -7.04 -20.21 -19.88
CA LYS A 254 -6.48 -18.90 -19.55
C LYS A 254 -6.00 -18.81 -18.11
N VAL A 255 -4.97 -18.02 -17.89
CA VAL A 255 -4.40 -17.74 -16.56
C VAL A 255 -4.28 -16.25 -16.34
N PHE A 256 -4.91 -15.73 -15.28
CA PHE A 256 -4.70 -14.38 -14.78
C PHE A 256 -3.73 -14.42 -13.62
N LEU A 257 -2.50 -13.94 -13.85
CA LEU A 257 -1.41 -13.97 -12.88
C LEU A 257 -1.40 -12.70 -12.02
N ALA A 258 -1.69 -12.87 -10.73
CA ALA A 258 -1.75 -11.80 -9.73
C ALA A 258 -0.99 -12.17 -8.44
N ALA A 259 0.16 -12.82 -8.58
CA ALA A 259 0.93 -13.31 -7.44
C ALA A 259 1.69 -12.20 -6.67
N GLY A 260 1.52 -10.94 -7.08
CA GLY A 260 2.27 -9.79 -6.61
C GLY A 260 3.55 -9.59 -7.42
N SER A 261 3.91 -8.35 -7.71
CA SER A 261 4.86 -7.99 -8.78
C SER A 261 6.18 -8.77 -8.77
N ILE A 262 6.75 -9.05 -7.61
CA ILE A 262 8.03 -9.82 -7.53
C ILE A 262 7.80 -11.28 -7.86
N ALA A 263 6.74 -11.90 -7.32
CA ALA A 263 6.44 -13.30 -7.59
C ALA A 263 5.97 -13.52 -9.03
N SER A 264 5.11 -12.64 -9.55
CA SER A 264 4.68 -12.69 -10.95
C SER A 264 5.86 -12.56 -11.92
N THR A 265 6.80 -11.65 -11.62
CA THR A 265 8.03 -11.51 -12.42
C THR A 265 8.86 -12.79 -12.40
N ARG A 266 9.07 -13.40 -11.22
CA ARG A 266 9.80 -14.68 -11.10
C ARG A 266 9.12 -15.79 -11.91
N ILE A 267 7.79 -15.94 -11.78
CA ILE A 267 7.02 -16.96 -12.51
C ILE A 267 7.18 -16.77 -14.03
N VAL A 268 6.99 -15.56 -14.55
CA VAL A 268 7.14 -15.28 -16.00
C VAL A 268 8.59 -15.49 -16.45
N THR A 269 9.56 -15.05 -15.67
CA THR A 269 11.00 -15.21 -15.98
C THR A 269 11.38 -16.69 -16.07
N LYS A 270 10.92 -17.51 -15.11
CA LYS A 270 11.14 -18.94 -15.10
C LYS A 270 10.42 -19.64 -16.25
N SER A 271 9.16 -19.26 -16.55
CA SER A 271 8.39 -19.76 -17.67
C SER A 271 9.07 -19.52 -19.03
N LYS A 272 9.73 -18.36 -19.17
CA LYS A 272 10.52 -18.01 -20.37
C LYS A 272 11.97 -18.48 -20.32
N ARG A 273 12.39 -19.20 -19.27
CA ARG A 273 13.76 -19.70 -19.04
C ARG A 273 14.83 -18.60 -19.11
N LEU A 274 14.50 -17.40 -18.60
CA LEU A 274 15.39 -16.24 -18.58
C LEU A 274 16.24 -16.23 -17.30
N TYR A 275 17.11 -17.20 -17.15
CA TYR A 275 18.04 -17.28 -16.04
C TYR A 275 19.22 -16.32 -16.22
N ASN A 276 19.71 -15.75 -15.13
CA ASN A 276 20.84 -14.82 -15.07
C ASN A 276 20.63 -13.53 -15.90
N VAL A 277 19.38 -13.21 -16.26
CA VAL A 277 19.03 -11.98 -16.97
C VAL A 277 18.52 -10.95 -15.96
N PRO A 278 19.21 -9.80 -15.80
CA PRO A 278 18.72 -8.72 -14.93
C PRO A 278 17.47 -8.06 -15.51
N ILE A 279 16.44 -7.92 -14.70
CA ILE A 279 15.17 -7.30 -15.05
C ILE A 279 15.02 -6.04 -14.23
N ASP A 280 14.78 -4.91 -14.90
CA ASP A 280 14.51 -3.63 -14.24
C ASP A 280 13.14 -3.64 -13.56
N PHE A 281 13.09 -3.05 -12.37
CA PHE A 281 11.91 -3.03 -11.52
C PHE A 281 11.79 -1.66 -10.87
N LYS A 282 10.72 -0.95 -11.15
CA LYS A 282 10.53 0.42 -10.71
C LYS A 282 9.95 0.49 -9.30
N VAL A 283 10.36 1.51 -8.56
CA VAL A 283 9.95 1.76 -7.18
C VAL A 283 9.48 3.20 -7.05
N SER A 284 8.48 3.48 -6.24
CA SER A 284 8.16 4.83 -5.76
C SER A 284 8.90 5.04 -4.43
N ASP A 285 9.87 5.95 -4.40
CA ASP A 285 10.65 6.24 -3.19
C ASP A 285 9.76 6.76 -2.05
N PHE A 286 10.10 6.33 -0.85
CA PHE A 286 9.39 6.67 0.37
C PHE A 286 10.30 7.41 1.35
N HIS A 287 9.80 8.54 1.85
CA HIS A 287 10.50 9.35 2.83
C HIS A 287 9.58 9.71 4.00
N ILE A 288 10.13 9.73 5.20
CA ILE A 288 9.40 10.16 6.39
C ILE A 288 9.83 11.59 6.73
N LEU A 289 8.87 12.50 6.79
CA LEU A 289 9.06 13.90 7.14
C LEU A 289 8.34 14.22 8.47
N PRO A 290 8.99 14.02 9.62
CA PRO A 290 8.46 14.50 10.88
C PRO A 290 8.24 16.01 10.78
N SER A 291 7.07 16.47 11.22
CA SER A 291 6.67 17.87 11.05
C SER A 291 5.94 18.37 12.29
N PHE A 292 5.99 19.69 12.50
CA PHE A 292 5.15 20.36 13.48
C PHE A 292 4.05 21.14 12.79
N THR A 293 2.90 21.23 13.45
CA THR A 293 1.82 22.10 13.01
C THR A 293 1.94 23.48 13.67
N LEU A 294 1.55 24.53 12.97
CA LEU A 294 1.47 25.89 13.53
C LEU A 294 0.43 26.01 14.67
N PHE A 295 -0.54 25.12 14.68
CA PHE A 295 -1.58 25.00 15.70
C PHE A 295 -1.30 23.83 16.63
N SER A 296 -1.90 23.85 17.81
CA SER A 296 -1.75 22.78 18.79
C SER A 296 -3.12 22.22 19.19
N LYS A 297 -3.16 20.91 19.45
CA LYS A 297 -4.30 20.25 20.11
C LYS A 297 -3.83 19.77 21.48
N ARG A 298 -4.53 20.16 22.54
CA ARG A 298 -4.22 19.67 23.89
C ARG A 298 -4.64 18.20 24.06
N ASN A 299 -3.86 17.44 24.78
CA ASN A 299 -4.14 16.06 25.19
C ASN A 299 -4.38 15.07 24.03
N VAL A 300 -3.64 15.18 22.92
CA VAL A 300 -3.75 14.23 21.79
C VAL A 300 -3.55 12.78 22.19
N VAL A 301 -2.78 12.53 23.27
CA VAL A 301 -2.53 11.18 23.81
C VAL A 301 -3.78 10.50 24.35
N GLU A 302 -4.80 11.29 24.70
CA GLU A 302 -6.07 10.85 25.27
C GLU A 302 -7.22 10.91 24.23
N GLU A 303 -6.92 11.30 23.00
CA GLU A 303 -7.91 11.41 21.94
C GLU A 303 -8.33 10.03 21.42
N GLU A 304 -9.64 9.80 21.35
CA GLU A 304 -10.21 8.67 20.64
C GLU A 304 -10.21 8.97 19.15
N LEU A 305 -9.37 8.24 18.38
CA LEU A 305 -9.22 8.45 16.94
C LEU A 305 -8.94 7.15 16.19
N ASN A 306 -9.22 7.14 14.90
CA ASN A 306 -8.59 6.17 14.01
C ASN A 306 -7.18 6.68 13.65
N THR A 307 -6.20 5.78 13.62
CA THR A 307 -4.79 6.10 13.33
C THR A 307 -4.41 5.86 11.86
N CYS A 308 -5.38 5.72 10.97
CA CYS A 308 -5.15 5.72 9.52
C CYS A 308 -4.65 7.09 9.06
N CYS A 309 -4.20 7.17 7.82
CA CYS A 309 -3.91 8.46 7.18
C CYS A 309 -5.12 9.39 7.32
N GLN A 310 -4.89 10.64 7.69
CA GLN A 310 -5.97 11.60 7.92
C GLN A 310 -6.17 12.55 6.75
N TYR A 311 -5.08 12.91 6.06
CA TYR A 311 -5.12 13.97 5.07
C TYR A 311 -4.13 13.73 3.93
N PHE A 312 -4.51 14.08 2.72
CA PHE A 312 -3.64 14.12 1.55
C PHE A 312 -3.28 15.56 1.21
N LEU A 313 -2.00 15.78 0.95
CA LEU A 313 -1.46 17.00 0.39
C LEU A 313 -0.63 16.62 -0.84
N GLN A 314 -1.09 17.00 -2.01
CA GLN A 314 -0.42 16.72 -3.27
C GLN A 314 0.34 17.96 -3.72
N LEU A 315 1.55 17.80 -4.22
CA LEU A 315 2.32 18.91 -4.78
C LEU A 315 2.60 18.66 -6.26
N LYS A 316 2.10 19.57 -7.10
CA LYS A 316 2.38 19.66 -8.54
C LYS A 316 3.12 20.96 -8.79
N ASP A 317 4.45 20.93 -8.75
CA ASP A 317 5.33 22.09 -8.96
C ASP A 317 6.59 21.67 -9.72
N PRO A 318 6.70 22.00 -11.01
CA PRO A 318 7.86 21.62 -11.84
C PRO A 318 9.21 22.12 -11.32
N ASN A 319 9.22 23.17 -10.48
CA ASN A 319 10.45 23.64 -9.83
C ASN A 319 10.92 22.72 -8.70
N VAL A 320 10.05 21.84 -8.22
CA VAL A 320 10.36 20.84 -7.19
C VAL A 320 10.58 19.47 -7.83
N ASP A 321 9.59 19.00 -8.57
CA ASP A 321 9.60 17.73 -9.32
C ASP A 321 8.75 17.90 -10.59
N SER A 322 9.16 17.31 -11.71
CA SER A 322 8.38 17.24 -12.95
C SER A 322 7.12 16.38 -12.80
N ARG A 323 7.10 15.48 -11.84
CA ARG A 323 6.00 14.57 -11.50
C ARG A 323 5.32 14.98 -10.19
N LEU A 324 4.11 14.48 -9.99
CA LEU A 324 3.36 14.67 -8.77
C LEU A 324 4.12 14.12 -7.55
N ILE A 325 4.15 14.88 -6.45
CA ILE A 325 4.62 14.41 -5.14
C ILE A 325 3.41 14.17 -4.24
N ASN A 326 3.32 12.97 -3.66
CA ASN A 326 2.24 12.59 -2.76
C ASN A 326 2.68 12.69 -1.30
N LEU A 327 2.00 13.55 -0.54
CA LEU A 327 2.23 13.73 0.89
C LEU A 327 1.00 13.22 1.67
N GLN A 328 1.23 12.29 2.58
CA GLN A 328 0.22 11.67 3.41
C GLN A 328 0.43 12.08 4.86
N VAL A 329 -0.52 12.79 5.44
CA VAL A 329 -0.42 13.33 6.80
C VAL A 329 -1.04 12.37 7.80
N TYR A 330 -0.21 11.85 8.70
CA TYR A 330 -0.59 11.04 9.85
C TYR A 330 -0.51 11.90 11.11
N THR A 331 -1.60 11.98 11.82
CA THR A 331 -1.67 12.67 13.11
C THR A 331 -1.20 11.76 14.24
N TYR A 332 -1.47 12.11 15.48
CA TYR A 332 -1.03 11.34 16.64
C TYR A 332 -1.34 9.84 16.50
N ASN A 333 -0.38 9.01 16.89
CA ASN A 333 -0.57 7.61 17.24
C ASN A 333 0.41 7.21 18.37
N ASP A 334 0.14 6.07 18.99
CA ASP A 334 0.93 5.57 20.13
C ASP A 334 2.38 5.24 19.79
N TYR A 335 2.68 4.94 18.52
CA TYR A 335 4.07 4.70 18.09
C TYR A 335 4.95 5.90 18.37
N TYR A 336 4.46 7.12 18.14
CA TYR A 336 5.24 8.34 18.38
C TYR A 336 5.47 8.53 19.87
N TYR A 337 4.44 8.38 20.70
CA TYR A 337 4.59 8.48 22.14
C TYR A 337 5.57 7.45 22.69
N ASN A 338 5.47 6.19 22.27
CA ASN A 338 6.34 5.11 22.69
C ASN A 338 7.78 5.31 22.18
N ALA A 339 7.96 5.83 20.95
CA ALA A 339 9.27 6.19 20.42
C ALA A 339 9.96 7.27 21.26
N PHE A 340 9.25 8.35 21.60
CA PHE A 340 9.78 9.40 22.48
C PHE A 340 10.04 8.88 23.89
N LYS A 341 9.17 8.03 24.43
CA LYS A 341 9.38 7.39 25.73
C LYS A 341 10.65 6.53 25.75
N LYS A 342 10.87 5.71 24.71
CA LYS A 342 12.07 4.89 24.54
C LYS A 342 13.32 5.75 24.41
N ALA A 343 13.28 6.82 23.61
CA ALA A 343 14.39 7.76 23.44
C ALA A 343 14.73 8.50 24.73
N ALA A 344 13.74 8.88 25.54
CA ALA A 344 13.93 9.54 26.82
C ALA A 344 14.50 8.60 27.90
N GLY A 345 14.31 7.28 27.76
CA GLY A 345 14.82 6.26 28.67
C GLY A 345 14.51 6.58 30.15
N ARG A 346 15.54 6.61 30.99
CA ARG A 346 15.41 6.90 32.44
C ARG A 346 14.93 8.33 32.74
N LEU A 347 15.07 9.26 31.80
CA LEU A 347 14.63 10.66 31.95
C LEU A 347 13.13 10.84 31.65
N PHE A 348 12.45 9.80 31.19
CA PHE A 348 11.04 9.89 30.80
C PHE A 348 10.11 10.50 31.87
N PRO A 349 10.22 10.17 33.17
CA PRO A 349 9.35 10.78 34.19
C PRO A 349 9.45 12.30 34.24
N ILE A 350 10.64 12.86 33.97
CA ILE A 350 10.87 14.32 33.95
C ILE A 350 10.43 14.90 32.60
N LEU A 351 10.66 14.17 31.50
CA LEU A 351 10.37 14.64 30.15
C LEU A 351 8.95 14.34 29.68
N GLN A 352 8.13 13.68 30.48
CA GLN A 352 6.77 13.31 30.09
C GLN A 352 5.90 14.51 29.67
N TRP A 353 5.96 15.59 30.43
CA TRP A 353 5.21 16.83 30.12
C TRP A 353 5.69 17.53 28.85
N PRO A 354 6.99 17.78 28.66
CA PRO A 354 7.52 18.28 27.39
C PRO A 354 7.18 17.40 26.19
N ILE A 355 7.28 16.07 26.33
CA ILE A 355 6.93 15.12 25.26
C ILE A 355 5.44 15.23 24.89
N ARG A 356 4.52 15.25 25.86
CA ARG A 356 3.09 15.45 25.61
C ARG A 356 2.81 16.79 24.95
N TRP A 357 3.46 17.86 25.38
CA TRP A 357 3.35 19.19 24.76
C TRP A 357 3.82 19.18 23.31
N LEU A 358 4.94 18.51 23.02
CA LEU A 358 5.48 18.32 21.67
C LEU A 358 4.49 17.57 20.78
N LEU A 359 3.94 16.45 21.26
CA LEU A 359 2.98 15.61 20.53
C LEU A 359 1.69 16.37 20.17
N ASN A 360 1.31 17.38 20.94
CA ASN A 360 0.16 18.23 20.64
C ASN A 360 0.28 19.01 19.30
N ARG A 361 1.50 19.07 18.74
CA ARG A 361 1.82 19.71 17.46
C ARG A 361 2.48 18.78 16.47
N PHE A 362 2.86 17.60 16.90
CA PHE A 362 3.63 16.65 16.08
C PHE A 362 2.73 15.86 15.15
N VAL A 363 3.12 15.83 13.89
CA VAL A 363 2.52 14.99 12.84
C VAL A 363 3.64 14.36 12.03
N VAL A 364 3.35 13.28 11.36
CA VAL A 364 4.28 12.65 10.43
C VAL A 364 3.73 12.73 9.02
N VAL A 365 4.52 13.25 8.10
CA VAL A 365 4.18 13.32 6.70
C VAL A 365 4.97 12.24 5.96
N PHE A 366 4.27 11.30 5.35
CA PHE A 366 4.86 10.33 4.44
C PHE A 366 4.90 10.92 3.04
N CYS A 367 6.08 10.95 2.44
CA CYS A 367 6.33 11.53 1.13
C CYS A 367 6.69 10.42 0.15
N TYR A 368 5.98 10.36 -0.96
CA TYR A 368 6.24 9.42 -2.06
C TYR A 368 6.57 10.18 -3.32
N LEU A 369 7.56 9.68 -4.06
CA LEU A 369 7.98 10.23 -5.35
C LEU A 369 7.59 9.27 -6.47
N HIS A 370 7.38 9.80 -7.67
CA HIS A 370 7.15 9.01 -8.87
C HIS A 370 8.38 8.17 -9.23
N SER A 371 8.19 7.00 -9.81
CA SER A 371 9.26 6.04 -10.10
C SER A 371 10.35 6.55 -11.06
N GLU A 372 10.06 7.54 -11.89
CA GLU A 372 11.09 8.16 -12.76
C GLU A 372 12.20 8.86 -11.98
N ASN A 373 11.84 9.42 -10.82
CA ASN A 373 12.76 10.18 -9.98
C ASN A 373 13.17 9.42 -8.72
N SER A 374 12.79 8.15 -8.63
CA SER A 374 13.02 7.26 -7.49
C SER A 374 14.15 6.26 -7.75
N ALA A 375 14.53 5.55 -6.71
CA ALA A 375 15.38 4.38 -6.80
C ALA A 375 14.75 3.28 -7.68
N HIS A 376 15.52 2.28 -8.06
CA HIS A 376 15.02 1.12 -8.77
C HIS A 376 15.62 -0.17 -8.18
N LEU A 377 14.99 -1.29 -8.49
CA LEU A 377 15.48 -2.63 -8.18
C LEU A 377 15.87 -3.33 -9.47
N LYS A 378 16.80 -4.28 -9.37
CA LYS A 378 17.07 -5.28 -10.41
C LYS A 378 16.80 -6.65 -9.84
N LEU A 379 15.96 -7.41 -10.55
CA LEU A 379 15.65 -8.79 -10.24
C LEU A 379 16.44 -9.70 -11.19
N CYS A 380 17.05 -10.74 -10.66
CA CYS A 380 17.78 -11.71 -11.46
C CYS A 380 17.49 -13.12 -10.91
N LEU A 381 16.79 -13.96 -11.68
CA LEU A 381 16.58 -15.34 -11.34
C LEU A 381 17.84 -16.16 -11.71
N GLN A 382 18.45 -16.81 -10.72
CA GLN A 382 19.66 -17.62 -10.89
C GLN A 382 19.31 -19.05 -11.34
N ASP A 383 20.30 -19.79 -11.85
CA ASP A 383 20.11 -21.18 -12.30
C ASP A 383 19.67 -22.16 -11.19
N ASP A 384 19.96 -21.81 -9.92
CA ASP A 384 19.56 -22.57 -8.73
C ASP A 384 18.20 -22.12 -8.15
N ASP A 385 17.39 -21.40 -8.91
CA ASP A 385 16.10 -20.82 -8.51
C ASP A 385 16.15 -19.76 -7.42
N LEU A 386 17.32 -19.23 -7.09
CA LEU A 386 17.45 -18.10 -6.19
C LEU A 386 17.09 -16.80 -6.93
N LEU A 387 16.11 -16.05 -6.43
CA LEU A 387 15.80 -14.71 -6.94
C LEU A 387 16.66 -13.67 -6.22
N LYS A 388 17.67 -13.13 -6.88
CA LYS A 388 18.45 -12.01 -6.36
C LYS A 388 17.76 -10.69 -6.69
N VAL A 389 17.57 -9.85 -5.66
CA VAL A 389 16.94 -8.52 -5.79
C VAL A 389 17.88 -7.47 -5.23
N GLU A 390 18.39 -6.60 -6.10
CA GLU A 390 19.39 -5.59 -5.74
C GLU A 390 18.84 -4.18 -5.95
N GLY A 391 19.05 -3.30 -4.95
CA GLY A 391 18.57 -1.92 -4.94
C GLY A 391 19.61 -0.90 -5.38
N TYR A 392 19.21 0.04 -6.24
CA TYR A 392 20.02 1.13 -6.77
C TYR A 392 19.37 2.47 -6.50
N ARG A 393 20.07 3.38 -5.83
CA ARG A 393 19.56 4.72 -5.50
C ARG A 393 19.63 5.65 -6.70
N ASN A 394 18.62 6.53 -6.81
CA ASN A 394 18.64 7.64 -7.74
C ASN A 394 19.05 8.93 -6.99
N PRO A 395 20.15 9.62 -7.40
CA PRO A 395 20.58 10.85 -6.75
C PRO A 395 19.57 12.01 -6.89
N GLU A 396 18.67 11.96 -7.88
CA GLU A 396 17.65 12.99 -8.10
C GLU A 396 16.62 13.01 -6.96
N SER A 397 16.26 11.85 -6.43
CA SER A 397 15.35 11.71 -5.28
C SER A 397 15.78 12.61 -4.11
N ARG A 398 17.10 12.64 -3.78
CA ARG A 398 17.62 13.52 -2.72
C ARG A 398 17.51 15.01 -3.05
N LYS A 399 17.70 15.38 -4.33
CA LYS A 399 17.58 16.78 -4.75
C LYS A 399 16.14 17.26 -4.68
N ILE A 400 15.19 16.42 -5.15
CA ILE A 400 13.75 16.67 -5.05
C ILE A 400 13.36 16.87 -3.59
N LEU A 401 13.78 15.99 -2.71
CA LEU A 401 13.48 16.08 -1.29
C LEU A 401 13.99 17.37 -0.63
N ARG A 402 15.20 17.85 -1.03
CA ARG A 402 15.73 19.15 -0.56
C ARG A 402 14.88 20.32 -1.09
N ARG A 403 14.46 20.29 -2.39
CA ARG A 403 13.58 21.29 -2.98
C ARG A 403 12.20 21.29 -2.30
N LEU A 404 11.64 20.11 -2.09
CA LEU A 404 10.36 19.93 -1.36
C LEU A 404 10.41 20.52 0.05
N LYS A 405 11.43 20.19 0.84
CA LYS A 405 11.59 20.76 2.18
C LYS A 405 11.65 22.29 2.15
N ARG A 406 12.42 22.86 1.22
CA ARG A 406 12.48 24.34 1.07
C ARG A 406 11.12 24.92 0.69
N LYS A 407 10.37 24.23 -0.19
CA LYS A 407 9.00 24.63 -0.59
C LYS A 407 8.06 24.62 0.62
N LEU A 408 8.04 23.52 1.38
CA LEU A 408 7.23 23.40 2.59
C LEU A 408 7.58 24.47 3.64
N TRP A 409 8.87 24.74 3.85
CA TRP A 409 9.33 25.80 4.75
C TRP A 409 8.84 27.19 4.31
N LYS A 410 8.98 27.52 3.02
CA LYS A 410 8.50 28.81 2.47
C LYS A 410 6.99 28.95 2.57
N SER A 411 6.27 27.85 2.47
CA SER A 411 4.82 27.79 2.47
C SER A 411 4.23 27.46 3.87
N CYS A 412 5.06 27.34 4.92
CA CYS A 412 4.61 26.83 6.23
C CYS A 412 3.47 27.65 6.85
N GLY A 413 3.47 28.98 6.66
CA GLY A 413 2.37 29.84 7.10
C GLY A 413 1.02 29.48 6.46
N LYS A 414 1.03 28.95 5.22
CA LYS A 414 -0.16 28.57 4.45
C LYS A 414 -0.51 27.09 4.58
N THR A 415 0.51 26.22 4.54
CA THR A 415 0.31 24.76 4.73
C THR A 415 0.05 24.39 6.19
N GLY A 416 0.45 25.25 7.14
CA GLY A 416 0.39 24.93 8.56
C GLY A 416 1.40 23.85 9.00
N LEU A 417 2.28 23.40 8.12
CA LEU A 417 3.24 22.31 8.34
C LEU A 417 4.68 22.83 8.30
N ILE A 418 5.44 22.55 9.35
CA ILE A 418 6.87 22.88 9.48
C ILE A 418 7.65 21.57 9.51
N PRO A 419 8.27 21.13 8.39
CA PRO A 419 9.07 19.92 8.39
C PRO A 419 10.32 20.09 9.24
N PHE A 420 10.70 19.06 9.98
CA PHE A 420 11.89 19.09 10.82
C PHE A 420 13.15 19.13 9.93
N PRO A 421 14.05 20.13 10.11
CA PRO A 421 15.09 20.40 9.11
C PRO A 421 16.16 19.31 9.05
N PHE A 422 16.53 18.73 10.19
CA PHE A 422 17.66 17.80 10.31
C PHE A 422 17.25 16.33 10.20
N PHE A 423 15.96 16.01 10.23
CA PHE A 423 15.48 14.65 10.15
C PHE A 423 14.83 14.41 8.78
N CYS A 424 15.51 13.65 7.97
CA CYS A 424 14.93 13.09 6.76
C CYS A 424 15.47 11.68 6.63
N GLY A 425 14.70 10.74 7.11
CA GLY A 425 15.03 9.34 6.97
C GLY A 425 14.79 8.90 5.52
N GLU A 426 15.88 8.83 4.73
CA GLU A 426 15.83 7.98 3.55
C GLU A 426 15.56 6.57 4.02
N GLN A 427 14.51 5.97 3.48
CA GLN A 427 14.20 4.59 3.78
C GLN A 427 15.00 3.65 2.88
N GLU A 428 15.04 2.37 3.23
CA GLU A 428 15.62 1.34 2.38
C GLU A 428 14.84 1.23 1.07
N ILE A 429 15.51 0.89 -0.02
CA ILE A 429 14.91 0.80 -1.35
C ILE A 429 13.87 -0.34 -1.36
N GLY A 430 12.67 -0.04 -1.85
CA GLY A 430 11.56 -1.00 -1.86
C GLY A 430 10.71 -1.02 -0.58
N TYR A 431 11.13 -0.34 0.50
CA TYR A 431 10.35 -0.27 1.75
C TYR A 431 8.99 0.42 1.57
N SER A 432 8.83 1.20 0.51
CA SER A 432 7.53 1.79 0.13
C SER A 432 6.43 0.73 -0.10
N VAL A 433 6.80 -0.48 -0.53
CA VAL A 433 5.90 -1.51 -1.04
C VAL A 433 5.09 -1.02 -2.27
N HIS A 434 5.51 0.12 -2.87
CA HIS A 434 4.99 0.64 -4.13
C HIS A 434 6.04 0.37 -5.22
N PHE A 435 5.93 -0.76 -5.87
CA PHE A 435 6.90 -1.23 -6.86
C PHE A 435 6.25 -2.16 -7.89
N GLY A 436 6.87 -2.28 -9.05
CA GLY A 436 6.40 -3.10 -10.18
C GLY A 436 7.11 -2.72 -11.48
N ALA A 437 6.35 -2.68 -12.58
CA ALA A 437 6.83 -2.26 -13.90
C ALA A 437 8.01 -3.11 -14.45
N SER A 438 8.01 -4.39 -14.16
CA SER A 438 8.99 -5.37 -14.66
C SER A 438 8.56 -6.02 -15.96
N LEU A 439 7.27 -6.04 -16.23
CA LEU A 439 6.61 -6.59 -17.43
C LEU A 439 5.72 -5.50 -18.06
N PRO A 440 6.27 -4.31 -18.35
CA PRO A 440 5.46 -3.13 -18.63
C PRO A 440 4.58 -3.31 -19.85
N MET A 441 3.34 -2.81 -19.75
CA MET A 441 2.41 -2.72 -20.87
C MET A 441 3.01 -1.93 -22.04
N SER A 442 2.78 -2.42 -23.23
CA SER A 442 3.05 -1.75 -24.50
C SER A 442 1.94 -2.08 -25.51
N TYR A 443 1.97 -1.46 -26.68
CA TYR A 443 0.99 -1.76 -27.73
C TYR A 443 1.11 -3.20 -28.27
N LEU A 444 2.27 -3.84 -28.11
CA LEU A 444 2.52 -5.20 -28.56
C LEU A 444 3.34 -5.94 -27.50
N ALA A 445 2.92 -7.16 -27.16
CA ALA A 445 3.71 -8.05 -26.32
C ALA A 445 5.00 -8.44 -27.06
N LYS A 446 6.15 -8.20 -26.41
CA LYS A 446 7.47 -8.58 -26.95
C LYS A 446 8.50 -8.73 -25.84
N GLY A 447 9.13 -9.89 -25.76
CA GLY A 447 10.13 -10.17 -24.73
C GLY A 447 9.51 -10.18 -23.34
N LEU A 448 9.82 -9.18 -22.51
CA LEU A 448 9.22 -8.99 -21.18
C LEU A 448 8.12 -7.90 -21.17
N HIS A 449 7.86 -7.22 -22.27
CA HIS A 449 6.73 -6.31 -22.38
C HIS A 449 5.45 -7.08 -22.64
N THR A 450 4.41 -6.78 -21.88
CA THR A 450 3.06 -7.30 -22.13
C THR A 450 2.31 -6.39 -23.11
N ASP A 451 1.23 -6.87 -23.68
CA ASP A 451 0.27 -6.01 -24.38
C ASP A 451 -0.63 -5.24 -23.38
N MET A 452 -1.61 -4.51 -23.91
CA MET A 452 -2.57 -3.74 -23.11
C MET A 452 -3.46 -4.61 -22.19
N PHE A 453 -3.54 -5.92 -22.46
CA PHE A 453 -4.29 -6.89 -21.68
C PHE A 453 -3.40 -7.74 -20.75
N GLY A 454 -2.15 -7.32 -20.58
CA GLY A 454 -1.19 -8.05 -19.75
C GLY A 454 -0.74 -9.38 -20.36
N SER A 455 -1.01 -9.64 -21.66
CA SER A 455 -0.62 -10.87 -22.34
C SER A 455 0.88 -10.97 -22.45
N VAL A 456 1.43 -12.15 -22.21
CA VAL A 456 2.87 -12.42 -22.20
C VAL A 456 3.29 -13.04 -23.53
N ASP A 457 4.26 -12.43 -24.20
CA ASP A 457 4.83 -12.91 -25.46
C ASP A 457 5.29 -14.38 -25.37
N GLY A 458 4.75 -15.22 -26.26
CA GLY A 458 5.04 -16.67 -26.35
C GLY A 458 4.31 -17.54 -25.31
N LEU A 459 3.46 -16.96 -24.46
CA LEU A 459 2.60 -17.66 -23.51
C LEU A 459 1.13 -17.23 -23.69
N ASP A 460 0.58 -17.49 -24.88
CA ASP A 460 -0.79 -17.11 -25.22
C ASP A 460 -1.76 -17.68 -24.19
N GLY A 461 -2.70 -16.84 -23.72
CA GLY A 461 -3.63 -17.16 -22.63
C GLY A 461 -3.11 -16.82 -21.22
N LEU A 462 -1.84 -16.43 -21.06
CA LEU A 462 -1.32 -15.91 -19.80
C LEU A 462 -1.42 -14.37 -19.78
N HIS A 463 -2.20 -13.85 -18.83
CA HIS A 463 -2.39 -12.42 -18.60
C HIS A 463 -1.89 -12.03 -17.21
N VAL A 464 -0.91 -11.14 -17.13
CA VAL A 464 -0.43 -10.59 -15.87
C VAL A 464 -1.30 -9.39 -15.50
N VAL A 465 -1.82 -9.37 -14.25
CA VAL A 465 -2.83 -8.37 -13.85
C VAL A 465 -2.47 -7.60 -12.56
N ASP A 466 -1.25 -7.72 -12.09
CA ASP A 466 -0.74 -6.91 -10.95
C ASP A 466 0.13 -5.74 -11.41
N ALA A 467 0.81 -5.06 -10.47
CA ALA A 467 1.62 -3.87 -10.78
C ALA A 467 2.86 -4.15 -11.63
N SER A 468 3.22 -5.40 -11.91
CA SER A 468 4.35 -5.69 -12.82
C SER A 468 4.10 -5.20 -14.24
N VAL A 469 2.81 -5.11 -14.67
CA VAL A 469 2.46 -4.60 -16.01
C VAL A 469 2.41 -3.06 -16.11
N PHE A 470 2.57 -2.35 -15.03
CA PHE A 470 2.55 -0.89 -15.08
C PHE A 470 3.75 -0.35 -15.87
N PRO A 471 3.58 0.64 -16.73
CA PRO A 471 4.72 1.32 -17.37
C PRO A 471 5.57 2.11 -16.39
N THR A 472 4.92 2.74 -15.41
CA THR A 472 5.53 3.52 -14.32
C THR A 472 4.79 3.28 -13.01
N ILE A 473 5.46 3.53 -11.87
CA ILE A 473 4.82 3.48 -10.55
C ILE A 473 4.54 4.92 -10.10
N PRO A 474 3.28 5.30 -9.91
CA PRO A 474 2.92 6.65 -9.51
C PRO A 474 3.39 6.96 -8.07
N ALA A 475 3.48 8.24 -7.74
CA ALA A 475 3.70 8.67 -6.37
C ALA A 475 2.48 8.39 -5.47
N THR A 476 1.28 8.33 -6.05
CA THR A 476 0.06 7.94 -5.35
C THR A 476 0.07 6.44 -5.01
N SER A 477 -0.80 6.02 -4.10
CA SER A 477 -0.90 4.60 -3.74
C SER A 477 -1.41 3.78 -4.93
N PRO A 478 -0.67 2.78 -5.45
CA PRO A 478 -1.00 2.11 -6.70
C PRO A 478 -2.15 1.10 -6.58
N THR A 479 -2.58 0.73 -5.38
CA THR A 479 -3.50 -0.41 -5.16
C THR A 479 -4.83 -0.24 -5.86
N PHE A 480 -5.43 0.95 -5.84
CA PHE A 480 -6.70 1.19 -6.52
C PHE A 480 -6.56 1.08 -8.05
N VAL A 481 -5.43 1.53 -8.58
CA VAL A 481 -5.08 1.41 -10.00
C VAL A 481 -4.87 -0.05 -10.39
N ILE A 482 -4.20 -0.84 -9.53
CA ILE A 482 -4.02 -2.29 -9.73
C ILE A 482 -5.38 -2.98 -9.83
N MET A 483 -6.30 -2.69 -8.88
CA MET A 483 -7.63 -3.28 -8.86
C MET A 483 -8.44 -2.92 -10.13
N ALA A 484 -8.45 -1.64 -10.51
CA ALA A 484 -9.18 -1.17 -11.69
C ALA A 484 -8.61 -1.76 -13.00
N ASN A 485 -7.28 -1.83 -13.14
CA ASN A 485 -6.66 -2.43 -14.32
C ASN A 485 -6.87 -3.96 -14.39
N ALA A 486 -6.78 -4.64 -13.25
CA ALA A 486 -7.09 -6.08 -13.20
C ALA A 486 -8.54 -6.36 -13.56
N TYR A 487 -9.48 -5.53 -13.07
CA TYR A 487 -10.89 -5.62 -13.43
C TYR A 487 -11.10 -5.37 -14.93
N ARG A 488 -10.42 -4.34 -15.49
CA ARG A 488 -10.45 -4.04 -16.93
C ARG A 488 -10.00 -5.26 -17.74
N ILE A 489 -8.82 -5.79 -17.43
CA ILE A 489 -8.27 -6.93 -18.17
C ILE A 489 -9.21 -8.15 -18.07
N GLY A 490 -9.71 -8.46 -16.88
CA GLY A 490 -10.61 -9.59 -16.66
C GLY A 490 -11.98 -9.46 -17.35
N THR A 491 -12.42 -8.23 -17.69
CA THR A 491 -13.67 -7.98 -18.41
C THR A 491 -13.49 -7.83 -19.93
N GLU A 492 -12.34 -7.34 -20.37
CA GLU A 492 -12.10 -7.06 -21.80
C GLU A 492 -11.44 -8.23 -22.54
N VAL A 493 -10.83 -9.17 -21.81
CA VAL A 493 -10.32 -10.40 -22.40
C VAL A 493 -11.46 -11.40 -22.57
N ASP A 494 -11.76 -11.78 -23.80
CA ASP A 494 -12.75 -12.82 -24.11
C ASP A 494 -12.38 -14.12 -23.38
N ILE A 495 -13.26 -14.65 -22.55
CA ILE A 495 -13.09 -15.89 -21.79
C ILE A 495 -13.63 -17.07 -22.58
#